data_8e377c8da3688cc8993abab34e31d14c
#
_entry.id   8e377c8da3688cc8993abab34e31d14c
#
_cell.length_a   1.000
_cell.length_b   1.000
_cell.length_c   1.000
_cell.angle_alpha   90.00
_cell.angle_beta   90.00
_cell.angle_gamma   90.00
#
_symmetry.space_group_name_H-M   'P 1'
#
loop_
_entity.id
_entity.type
_entity.pdbx_description
1 polymer ?
#
loop_
_entity_poly.entity_id
_entity_poly.type
_entity_poly.pdbx_seq_one_letter_code
_entity_poly.pdbx_strand_id
1 'polypeptide(L)'
;MGTMQIDDLLDRAHVVSLPLAVKFRGITTREALLIEGPAGWGEFAPFLEYGPEESARWLAAGIEAAFEGFPEPVRELIEVNGTIPAIPAEQVPDVMARYPGCRTFKIKVAEKGQTLEDDIARVAAVRAHIEAQGRVPVLRVDANCGWSVDEAVTAAKELMPLDYMEQPCASVEELAEVRRQLMRAGIFVRVAADESIRKASDPYRVAGIQA
;
A
#
# COMPACT_ATOMS: atom_id res chain seq x y z
N MET A 1 -8.04 -26.80 -21.62
CA MET A 1 -6.78 -26.07 -21.84
C MET A 1 -5.66 -27.10 -21.97
N GLY A 2 -4.87 -27.04 -23.07
CA GLY A 2 -3.63 -27.85 -23.16
C GLY A 2 -2.66 -27.38 -22.08
N THR A 3 -1.86 -28.31 -21.54
CA THR A 3 -0.84 -27.98 -20.56
C THR A 3 0.20 -27.09 -21.24
N MET A 4 0.32 -25.82 -20.81
CA MET A 4 1.36 -24.91 -21.31
C MET A 4 2.72 -25.52 -21.00
N GLN A 5 3.57 -25.58 -22.01
CA GLN A 5 4.96 -26.04 -21.83
C GLN A 5 5.85 -24.86 -21.50
N ILE A 6 6.98 -25.14 -20.82
CA ILE A 6 7.92 -24.08 -20.44
C ILE A 6 8.47 -23.31 -21.65
N ASP A 7 8.70 -24.03 -22.75
CA ASP A 7 9.20 -23.41 -23.99
C ASP A 7 8.22 -22.41 -24.58
N ASP A 8 6.90 -22.72 -24.56
CA ASP A 8 5.85 -21.79 -25.01
C ASP A 8 5.83 -20.50 -24.18
N LEU A 9 6.14 -20.61 -22.87
CA LEU A 9 6.24 -19.46 -21.98
C LEU A 9 7.51 -18.65 -22.26
N LEU A 10 8.65 -19.31 -22.46
CA LEU A 10 9.93 -18.64 -22.72
C LEU A 10 9.93 -17.89 -24.03
N ASP A 11 9.29 -18.41 -25.08
CA ASP A 11 9.16 -17.74 -26.38
C ASP A 11 8.35 -16.44 -26.32
N ARG A 12 7.57 -16.25 -25.26
CA ARG A 12 6.70 -15.10 -25.01
C ARG A 12 7.16 -14.20 -23.87
N ALA A 13 8.34 -14.48 -23.33
CA ALA A 13 8.88 -13.83 -22.17
C ALA A 13 9.89 -12.74 -22.56
N HIS A 14 9.71 -11.56 -21.99
CA HIS A 14 10.55 -10.39 -22.22
C HIS A 14 11.10 -9.87 -20.90
N VAL A 15 12.41 -9.97 -20.72
CA VAL A 15 13.07 -9.42 -19.53
C VAL A 15 13.27 -7.91 -19.71
N VAL A 16 12.78 -7.15 -18.75
CA VAL A 16 12.98 -5.70 -18.68
C VAL A 16 13.77 -5.33 -17.42
N SER A 17 14.62 -4.32 -17.54
CA SER A 17 15.43 -3.80 -16.43
C SER A 17 15.19 -2.29 -16.31
N LEU A 18 14.55 -1.87 -15.23
CA LEU A 18 14.09 -0.51 -15.00
C LEU A 18 14.94 0.15 -13.90
N PRO A 19 15.74 1.18 -14.22
CA PRO A 19 16.46 1.93 -13.19
C PRO A 19 15.47 2.70 -12.32
N LEU A 20 15.67 2.67 -11.01
CA LEU A 20 14.87 3.40 -10.04
C LEU A 20 15.53 4.74 -9.72
N ALA A 21 14.77 5.83 -9.79
CA ALA A 21 15.24 7.16 -9.38
C ALA A 21 15.52 7.25 -7.87
N VAL A 22 14.84 6.41 -7.09
CA VAL A 22 14.99 6.31 -5.63
C VAL A 22 15.16 4.85 -5.25
N LYS A 23 16.08 4.56 -4.33
CA LYS A 23 16.27 3.21 -3.79
C LYS A 23 14.98 2.73 -3.11
N PHE A 24 14.51 1.53 -3.50
CA PHE A 24 13.31 0.92 -2.94
C PHE A 24 13.62 -0.50 -2.47
N ARG A 25 13.31 -0.82 -1.22
CA ARG A 25 13.57 -2.14 -0.59
C ARG A 25 14.99 -2.67 -0.85
N GLY A 26 15.98 -1.78 -0.82
CA GLY A 26 17.38 -2.13 -1.00
C GLY A 26 17.87 -2.19 -2.45
N ILE A 27 16.99 -2.14 -3.46
CA ILE A 27 17.38 -2.18 -4.87
C ILE A 27 17.33 -0.80 -5.54
N THR A 28 18.14 -0.62 -6.57
CA THR A 28 18.18 0.57 -7.45
C THR A 28 17.80 0.25 -8.89
N THR A 29 17.54 -1.02 -9.18
CA THR A 29 17.05 -1.50 -10.46
C THR A 29 15.96 -2.51 -10.22
N ARG A 30 14.83 -2.35 -10.90
CA ARG A 30 13.72 -3.30 -10.88
C ARG A 30 13.76 -4.15 -12.14
N GLU A 31 13.99 -5.43 -12.00
CA GLU A 31 13.88 -6.39 -13.08
C GLU A 31 12.50 -7.06 -13.05
N ALA A 32 11.92 -7.24 -14.23
CA ALA A 32 10.64 -7.92 -14.39
C ALA A 32 10.67 -8.79 -15.66
N LEU A 33 9.98 -9.90 -15.61
CA LEU A 33 9.64 -10.71 -16.77
C LEU A 33 8.22 -10.34 -17.20
N LEU A 34 8.09 -9.80 -18.40
CA LEU A 34 6.80 -9.56 -19.04
C LEU A 34 6.44 -10.77 -19.90
N ILE A 35 5.21 -11.23 -19.81
CA ILE A 35 4.68 -12.41 -20.50
C ILE A 35 3.61 -11.95 -21.48
N GLU A 36 3.80 -12.17 -22.76
CA GLU A 36 2.82 -11.88 -23.79
C GLU A 36 1.86 -13.05 -23.95
N GLY A 37 0.57 -12.80 -23.81
CA GLY A 37 -0.46 -13.81 -23.96
C GLY A 37 -1.66 -13.35 -24.79
N PRO A 38 -2.58 -14.26 -25.12
CA PRO A 38 -3.76 -13.93 -25.94
C PRO A 38 -4.74 -12.98 -25.25
N ALA A 39 -4.73 -12.90 -23.92
CA ALA A 39 -5.57 -11.99 -23.14
C ALA A 39 -4.87 -10.65 -22.82
N GLY A 40 -3.58 -10.55 -23.05
CA GLY A 40 -2.80 -9.34 -22.78
C GLY A 40 -1.42 -9.64 -22.22
N TRP A 41 -0.94 -8.75 -21.36
CA TRP A 41 0.37 -8.87 -20.71
C TRP A 41 0.23 -9.30 -19.27
N GLY A 42 1.10 -10.22 -18.84
CA GLY A 42 1.33 -10.55 -17.45
C GLY A 42 2.72 -10.08 -17.01
N GLU A 43 2.90 -9.92 -15.70
CA GLU A 43 4.18 -9.57 -15.09
C GLU A 43 4.59 -10.60 -14.04
N PHE A 44 5.88 -10.96 -14.06
CA PHE A 44 6.51 -11.73 -13.01
C PHE A 44 7.73 -10.97 -12.50
N ALA A 45 7.63 -10.42 -11.31
CA ALA A 45 8.68 -9.59 -10.72
C ALA A 45 8.76 -9.78 -9.19
N PRO A 46 9.00 -11.00 -8.69
CA PRO A 46 9.13 -11.22 -7.24
C PRO A 46 10.34 -10.47 -6.69
N PHE A 47 10.31 -10.15 -5.39
CA PHE A 47 11.49 -9.67 -4.72
C PHE A 47 12.47 -10.81 -4.46
N LEU A 48 13.77 -10.47 -4.41
CA LEU A 48 14.86 -11.47 -4.30
C LEU A 48 14.82 -12.28 -2.99
N GLU A 49 14.17 -11.75 -1.96
CA GLU A 49 13.97 -12.45 -0.69
C GLU A 49 12.92 -13.57 -0.75
N TYR A 50 12.11 -13.64 -1.81
CA TYR A 50 11.10 -14.69 -1.96
C TYR A 50 11.71 -15.96 -2.54
N GLY A 51 11.50 -17.08 -1.84
CA GLY A 51 11.92 -18.38 -2.32
C GLY A 51 11.08 -18.90 -3.49
N PRO A 52 11.49 -20.03 -4.09
CA PRO A 52 10.81 -20.56 -5.29
C PRO A 52 9.32 -20.86 -5.10
N GLU A 53 8.93 -21.34 -3.95
CA GLU A 53 7.52 -21.67 -3.64
C GLU A 53 6.62 -20.44 -3.65
N GLU A 54 7.06 -19.34 -3.02
CA GLU A 54 6.32 -18.07 -3.06
C GLU A 54 6.37 -17.45 -4.45
N SER A 55 7.53 -17.44 -5.09
CA SER A 55 7.71 -16.89 -6.44
C SER A 55 6.86 -17.62 -7.49
N ALA A 56 6.63 -18.94 -7.33
CA ALA A 56 5.75 -19.69 -8.23
C ALA A 56 4.30 -19.18 -8.23
N ARG A 57 3.81 -18.68 -7.10
CA ARG A 57 2.47 -18.08 -7.02
C ARG A 57 2.40 -16.74 -7.75
N TRP A 58 3.48 -15.97 -7.70
CA TRP A 58 3.61 -14.71 -8.46
C TRP A 58 3.68 -14.98 -9.96
N LEU A 59 4.41 -16.04 -10.37
CA LEU A 59 4.46 -16.46 -11.77
C LEU A 59 3.08 -16.93 -12.25
N ALA A 60 2.36 -17.70 -11.44
CA ALA A 60 1.02 -18.14 -11.77
C ALA A 60 0.05 -16.96 -12.02
N ALA A 61 0.12 -15.90 -11.19
CA ALA A 61 -0.68 -14.68 -11.39
C ALA A 61 -0.31 -13.96 -12.70
N GLY A 62 0.98 -13.89 -13.05
CA GLY A 62 1.44 -13.34 -14.33
C GLY A 62 0.94 -14.15 -15.53
N ILE A 63 0.97 -15.47 -15.44
CA ILE A 63 0.44 -16.37 -16.47
C ILE A 63 -1.09 -16.20 -16.61
N GLU A 64 -1.82 -16.19 -15.50
CA GLU A 64 -3.27 -15.95 -15.48
C GLU A 64 -3.61 -14.64 -16.18
N ALA A 65 -2.93 -13.53 -15.82
CA ALA A 65 -3.16 -12.24 -16.46
C ALA A 65 -2.91 -12.25 -17.97
N ALA A 66 -1.86 -12.95 -18.44
CA ALA A 66 -1.51 -13.02 -19.86
C ALA A 66 -2.45 -13.92 -20.67
N PHE A 67 -2.92 -15.03 -20.10
CA PHE A 67 -3.61 -16.08 -20.86
C PHE A 67 -5.11 -16.16 -20.59
N GLU A 68 -5.57 -15.79 -19.40
CA GLU A 68 -6.99 -15.80 -19.00
C GLU A 68 -7.56 -14.39 -18.89
N GLY A 69 -6.71 -13.40 -18.60
CA GLY A 69 -7.09 -12.02 -18.38
C GLY A 69 -7.51 -11.76 -16.94
N PHE A 70 -7.93 -10.51 -16.69
CA PHE A 70 -8.46 -10.10 -15.41
C PHE A 70 -9.97 -10.41 -15.33
N PRO A 71 -10.51 -10.66 -14.12
CA PRO A 71 -11.95 -10.79 -13.94
C PRO A 71 -12.67 -9.51 -14.37
N GLU A 72 -13.93 -9.65 -14.80
CA GLU A 72 -14.76 -8.51 -15.17
C GLU A 72 -14.84 -7.48 -14.03
N PRO A 73 -14.57 -6.20 -14.31
CA PRO A 73 -14.57 -5.18 -13.28
C PRO A 73 -15.98 -4.92 -12.74
N VAL A 74 -16.13 -4.90 -11.43
CA VAL A 74 -17.37 -4.53 -10.75
C VAL A 74 -17.60 -3.01 -10.75
N ARG A 75 -16.54 -2.23 -10.96
CA ARG A 75 -16.53 -0.75 -11.01
C ARG A 75 -15.75 -0.29 -12.22
N GLU A 76 -16.24 0.73 -12.88
CA GLU A 76 -15.55 1.36 -14.00
C GLU A 76 -14.40 2.27 -13.54
N LEU A 77 -14.51 2.88 -12.35
CA LEU A 77 -13.54 3.80 -11.80
C LEU A 77 -13.24 3.48 -10.34
N ILE A 78 -11.97 3.60 -9.98
CA ILE A 78 -11.48 3.54 -8.59
C ILE A 78 -10.67 4.81 -8.35
N GLU A 79 -11.06 5.60 -7.33
CA GLU A 79 -10.31 6.79 -6.93
C GLU A 79 -8.92 6.38 -6.36
N VAL A 80 -7.88 7.04 -6.85
CA VAL A 80 -6.52 6.87 -6.34
C VAL A 80 -6.19 7.93 -5.30
N ASN A 81 -5.16 7.69 -4.48
CA ASN A 81 -4.63 8.70 -3.59
C ASN A 81 -3.27 9.26 -4.06
N GLY A 82 -3.00 10.52 -3.73
CA GLY A 82 -1.65 11.04 -3.67
C GLY A 82 -0.93 10.54 -2.41
N THR A 83 0.41 10.55 -2.43
CA THR A 83 1.22 10.17 -1.28
C THR A 83 2.05 11.36 -0.79
N ILE A 84 1.95 11.66 0.50
CA ILE A 84 2.76 12.66 1.19
C ILE A 84 3.86 11.91 1.96
N PRO A 85 5.14 12.10 1.61
CA PRO A 85 6.25 11.53 2.37
C PRO A 85 6.32 12.12 3.79
N ALA A 86 7.20 11.56 4.61
CA ALA A 86 7.48 12.06 5.96
C ALA A 86 8.34 13.34 5.93
N ILE A 87 7.76 14.40 5.37
CA ILE A 87 8.35 15.74 5.21
C ILE A 87 7.81 16.72 6.24
N PRO A 88 8.49 17.85 6.50
CA PRO A 88 7.96 18.95 7.29
C PRO A 88 6.65 19.51 6.70
N ALA A 89 5.76 19.99 7.59
CA ALA A 89 4.42 20.44 7.21
C ALA A 89 4.41 21.59 6.19
N GLU A 90 5.41 22.46 6.23
CA GLU A 90 5.57 23.59 5.30
C GLU A 90 5.86 23.16 3.86
N GLN A 91 6.36 21.94 3.63
CA GLN A 91 6.63 21.38 2.29
C GLN A 91 5.42 20.65 1.70
N VAL A 92 4.38 20.43 2.47
CA VAL A 92 3.19 19.68 2.04
C VAL A 92 2.53 20.31 0.80
N PRO A 93 2.33 21.64 0.69
CA PRO A 93 1.73 22.24 -0.49
C PRO A 93 2.45 21.95 -1.80
N ASP A 94 3.79 21.94 -1.78
CA ASP A 94 4.62 21.69 -2.97
C ASP A 94 4.49 20.23 -3.44
N VAL A 95 4.34 19.29 -2.52
CA VAL A 95 4.09 17.88 -2.87
C VAL A 95 2.67 17.71 -3.40
N MET A 96 1.68 18.33 -2.75
CA MET A 96 0.28 18.26 -3.17
C MET A 96 0.05 18.85 -4.56
N ALA A 97 0.81 19.86 -4.95
CA ALA A 97 0.75 20.46 -6.29
C ALA A 97 1.04 19.45 -7.43
N ARG A 98 1.69 18.33 -7.12
CA ARG A 98 1.96 17.24 -8.09
C ARG A 98 0.74 16.34 -8.33
N TYR A 99 -0.32 16.50 -7.55
CA TYR A 99 -1.55 15.70 -7.61
C TYR A 99 -2.78 16.59 -7.86
N PRO A 100 -2.85 17.29 -9.01
CA PRO A 100 -3.92 18.23 -9.28
C PRO A 100 -5.30 17.53 -9.23
N GLY A 101 -6.23 18.12 -8.48
CA GLY A 101 -7.57 17.57 -8.33
C GLY A 101 -7.72 16.41 -7.35
N CYS A 102 -6.64 15.82 -6.81
CA CYS A 102 -6.71 14.76 -5.82
C CYS A 102 -7.24 15.29 -4.48
N ARG A 103 -8.14 14.55 -3.85
CA ARG A 103 -8.68 14.84 -2.51
C ARG A 103 -8.36 13.77 -1.48
N THR A 104 -7.87 12.63 -1.94
CA THR A 104 -7.49 11.50 -1.10
C THR A 104 -5.97 11.46 -1.00
N PHE A 105 -5.45 11.50 0.21
CA PHE A 105 -4.01 11.46 0.44
C PHE A 105 -3.65 10.43 1.51
N LYS A 106 -2.62 9.62 1.18
CA LYS A 106 -1.93 8.75 2.12
C LYS A 106 -0.68 9.47 2.63
N ILE A 107 -0.59 9.66 3.94
CA ILE A 107 0.41 10.47 4.60
C ILE A 107 1.31 9.55 5.40
N LYS A 108 2.62 9.61 5.14
CA LYS A 108 3.61 8.85 5.92
C LYS A 108 3.75 9.46 7.30
N VAL A 109 3.68 8.60 8.32
CA VAL A 109 3.77 8.91 9.75
C VAL A 109 4.73 7.94 10.44
N ALA A 110 5.01 8.16 11.72
CA ALA A 110 5.89 7.32 12.51
C ALA A 110 7.32 7.18 11.93
N GLU A 111 7.80 8.17 11.18
CA GLU A 111 9.14 8.13 10.59
C GLU A 111 10.20 8.22 11.69
N LYS A 112 11.24 7.40 11.56
CA LYS A 112 12.33 7.36 12.54
C LYS A 112 12.97 8.73 12.71
N GLY A 113 12.99 9.21 13.95
CA GLY A 113 13.56 10.53 14.31
C GLY A 113 12.56 11.68 14.22
N GLN A 114 11.30 11.41 13.89
CA GLN A 114 10.19 12.35 13.98
C GLN A 114 9.30 12.04 15.21
N THR A 115 8.48 12.99 15.58
CA THR A 115 7.57 12.90 16.73
C THR A 115 6.11 12.83 16.25
N LEU A 116 5.18 12.52 17.16
CA LEU A 116 3.75 12.58 16.86
C LEU A 116 3.29 14.01 16.50
N GLU A 117 3.91 15.04 17.07
CA GLU A 117 3.65 16.43 16.76
C GLU A 117 3.99 16.77 15.31
N ASP A 118 5.08 16.19 14.77
CA ASP A 118 5.45 16.34 13.35
C ASP A 118 4.38 15.70 12.45
N ASP A 119 3.87 14.55 12.85
CA ASP A 119 2.79 13.85 12.12
C ASP A 119 1.48 14.63 12.16
N ILE A 120 1.10 15.15 13.33
CA ILE A 120 -0.08 16.00 13.51
C ILE A 120 0.02 17.24 12.63
N ALA A 121 1.16 17.93 12.64
CA ALA A 121 1.37 19.12 11.81
C ALA A 121 1.26 18.81 10.32
N ARG A 122 1.83 17.69 9.87
CA ARG A 122 1.77 17.22 8.49
C ARG A 122 0.35 16.90 8.05
N VAL A 123 -0.39 16.13 8.85
CA VAL A 123 -1.79 15.77 8.57
C VAL A 123 -2.68 17.01 8.56
N ALA A 124 -2.48 17.95 9.49
CA ALA A 124 -3.20 19.21 9.53
C ALA A 124 -2.94 20.07 8.28
N ALA A 125 -1.70 20.13 7.80
CA ALA A 125 -1.34 20.87 6.59
C ALA A 125 -2.04 20.30 5.35
N VAL A 126 -2.08 18.96 5.19
CA VAL A 126 -2.82 18.31 4.09
C VAL A 126 -4.30 18.63 4.17
N ARG A 127 -4.90 18.50 5.35
CA ARG A 127 -6.32 18.80 5.59
C ARG A 127 -6.66 20.23 5.21
N ALA A 128 -5.92 21.19 5.76
CA ALA A 128 -6.13 22.61 5.51
C ALA A 128 -6.01 22.99 4.03
N HIS A 129 -5.03 22.37 3.32
CA HIS A 129 -4.84 22.62 1.89
C HIS A 129 -6.06 22.19 1.04
N ILE A 130 -6.68 21.05 1.37
CA ILE A 130 -7.87 20.56 0.64
C ILE A 130 -9.10 21.37 1.01
N GLU A 131 -9.28 21.67 2.29
CA GLU A 131 -10.41 22.47 2.79
C GLU A 131 -10.40 23.89 2.23
N ALA A 132 -9.23 24.50 2.06
CA ALA A 132 -9.08 25.81 1.43
C ALA A 132 -9.56 25.84 -0.02
N GLN A 133 -9.66 24.69 -0.69
CA GLN A 133 -10.22 24.53 -2.03
C GLN A 133 -11.74 24.25 -2.00
N GLY A 134 -12.39 24.33 -0.84
CA GLY A 134 -13.82 24.01 -0.67
C GLY A 134 -14.15 22.51 -0.80
N ARG A 135 -13.17 21.63 -0.58
CA ARG A 135 -13.30 20.17 -0.78
C ARG A 135 -13.20 19.43 0.55
N VAL A 136 -13.86 18.29 0.63
CA VAL A 136 -13.76 17.39 1.80
C VAL A 136 -12.56 16.48 1.66
N PRO A 137 -11.59 16.52 2.59
CA PRO A 137 -10.42 15.65 2.55
C PRO A 137 -10.77 14.21 2.91
N VAL A 138 -10.13 13.25 2.20
CA VAL A 138 -10.10 11.84 2.57
C VAL A 138 -8.66 11.51 2.93
N LEU A 139 -8.38 11.34 4.21
CA LEU A 139 -7.02 11.19 4.72
C LEU A 139 -6.77 9.77 5.20
N ARG A 140 -5.63 9.25 4.83
CA ARG A 140 -5.07 7.95 5.21
C ARG A 140 -3.70 8.19 5.82
N VAL A 141 -3.34 7.46 6.85
CA VAL A 141 -1.99 7.49 7.40
C VAL A 141 -1.34 6.12 7.27
N ASP A 142 -0.04 6.11 7.03
CA ASP A 142 0.73 4.89 6.84
C ASP A 142 1.98 4.96 7.73
N ALA A 143 1.97 4.13 8.76
CA ALA A 143 3.02 4.09 9.78
C ALA A 143 4.13 3.07 9.48
N ASN A 144 3.97 2.24 8.45
CA ASN A 144 4.95 1.22 8.05
C ASN A 144 5.50 0.41 9.25
N CYS A 145 4.63 -0.06 10.13
CA CYS A 145 4.95 -0.79 11.37
C CYS A 145 5.62 0.06 12.47
N GLY A 146 5.59 1.39 12.37
CA GLY A 146 6.41 2.27 13.22
C GLY A 146 5.88 2.52 14.63
N TRP A 147 4.63 2.15 14.93
CA TRP A 147 4.00 2.36 16.24
C TRP A 147 3.84 1.07 17.04
N SER A 148 3.89 1.20 18.37
CA SER A 148 3.27 0.26 19.29
C SER A 148 1.75 0.41 19.28
N VAL A 149 1.04 -0.52 19.91
CA VAL A 149 -0.43 -0.46 20.04
C VAL A 149 -0.90 0.84 20.71
N ASP A 150 -0.26 1.24 21.82
CA ASP A 150 -0.64 2.43 22.57
C ASP A 150 -0.36 3.72 21.79
N GLU A 151 0.78 3.80 21.07
CA GLU A 151 1.08 4.90 20.19
C GLU A 151 0.10 5.01 19.03
N ALA A 152 -0.27 3.88 18.40
CA ALA A 152 -1.26 3.84 17.34
C ALA A 152 -2.65 4.34 17.78
N VAL A 153 -3.08 3.95 18.98
CA VAL A 153 -4.35 4.41 19.55
C VAL A 153 -4.30 5.91 19.89
N THR A 154 -3.17 6.37 20.40
CA THR A 154 -2.95 7.81 20.69
C THR A 154 -2.95 8.61 19.40
N ALA A 155 -2.19 8.18 18.39
CA ALA A 155 -2.15 8.81 17.08
C ALA A 155 -3.53 8.85 16.42
N ALA A 156 -4.31 7.78 16.51
CA ALA A 156 -5.67 7.76 15.97
C ALA A 156 -6.54 8.88 16.55
N LYS A 157 -6.44 9.16 17.86
CA LYS A 157 -7.21 10.23 18.51
C LYS A 157 -6.85 11.61 18.01
N GLU A 158 -5.54 11.86 17.83
CA GLU A 158 -5.01 13.17 17.45
C GLU A 158 -5.17 13.46 15.96
N LEU A 159 -5.12 12.43 15.11
CA LEU A 159 -5.13 12.57 13.65
C LEU A 159 -6.53 12.53 13.02
N MET A 160 -7.56 12.13 13.76
CA MET A 160 -8.95 12.07 13.25
C MET A 160 -9.42 13.38 12.61
N PRO A 161 -10.38 13.32 11.63
CA PRO A 161 -10.95 12.11 11.03
C PRO A 161 -10.02 11.50 9.96
N LEU A 162 -9.96 10.16 9.93
CA LEU A 162 -9.19 9.39 8.96
C LEU A 162 -10.09 8.36 8.23
N ASP A 163 -9.76 8.08 6.97
CA ASP A 163 -10.34 6.96 6.23
C ASP A 163 -9.85 5.63 6.82
N TYR A 164 -8.52 5.49 6.97
CA TYR A 164 -7.90 4.36 7.67
C TYR A 164 -6.47 4.67 8.13
N MET A 165 -5.95 3.80 8.99
CA MET A 165 -4.53 3.71 9.36
C MET A 165 -3.95 2.44 8.73
N GLU A 166 -2.91 2.59 7.90
CA GLU A 166 -2.21 1.50 7.22
C GLU A 166 -1.05 1.02 8.09
N GLN A 167 -1.01 -0.28 8.33
CA GLN A 167 0.03 -1.00 9.06
C GLN A 167 0.61 -0.22 10.26
N PRO A 168 -0.24 0.16 11.25
CA PRO A 168 0.24 0.92 12.40
C PRO A 168 1.29 0.18 13.22
N CYS A 169 1.17 -1.16 13.34
CA CYS A 169 2.04 -1.99 14.16
C CYS A 169 2.66 -3.13 13.35
N ALA A 170 3.66 -3.82 13.94
CA ALA A 170 4.48 -4.80 13.25
C ALA A 170 3.78 -6.15 12.99
N SER A 171 2.92 -6.60 13.90
CA SER A 171 2.26 -7.92 13.82
C SER A 171 0.76 -7.81 13.58
N VAL A 172 0.19 -8.87 13.01
CA VAL A 172 -1.26 -8.99 12.77
C VAL A 172 -2.05 -8.98 14.10
N GLU A 173 -1.48 -9.58 15.14
CA GLU A 173 -2.05 -9.61 16.48
C GLU A 173 -2.14 -8.19 17.09
N GLU A 174 -1.12 -7.36 16.89
CA GLU A 174 -1.12 -5.96 17.29
C GLU A 174 -2.14 -5.13 16.49
N LEU A 175 -2.27 -5.36 15.17
CA LEU A 175 -3.32 -4.73 14.37
C LEU A 175 -4.71 -5.02 14.92
N ALA A 176 -4.97 -6.28 15.28
CA ALA A 176 -6.24 -6.68 15.88
C ALA A 176 -6.44 -6.02 17.27
N GLU A 177 -5.37 -5.86 18.06
CA GLU A 177 -5.46 -5.18 19.36
C GLU A 177 -5.72 -3.68 19.20
N VAL A 178 -5.04 -3.00 18.27
CA VAL A 178 -5.34 -1.60 17.92
C VAL A 178 -6.82 -1.44 17.58
N ARG A 179 -7.34 -2.27 16.68
CA ARG A 179 -8.75 -2.24 16.29
C ARG A 179 -9.69 -2.42 17.50
N ARG A 180 -9.38 -3.38 18.40
CA ARG A 180 -10.19 -3.61 19.62
C ARG A 180 -10.17 -2.40 20.56
N GLN A 181 -8.99 -1.79 20.75
CA GLN A 181 -8.86 -0.61 21.62
C GLN A 181 -9.55 0.62 21.04
N LEU A 182 -9.44 0.87 19.74
CA LEU A 182 -10.16 1.93 19.04
C LEU A 182 -11.67 1.76 19.21
N MET A 183 -12.19 0.55 19.03
CA MET A 183 -13.62 0.24 19.20
C MET A 183 -14.08 0.50 20.63
N ARG A 184 -13.32 0.06 21.65
CA ARG A 184 -13.62 0.32 23.07
C ARG A 184 -13.59 1.80 23.41
N ALA A 185 -12.74 2.57 22.76
CA ALA A 185 -12.64 4.01 22.93
C ALA A 185 -13.69 4.82 22.14
N GLY A 186 -14.54 4.16 21.34
CA GLY A 186 -15.51 4.82 20.48
C GLY A 186 -14.87 5.57 19.29
N ILE A 187 -13.68 5.17 18.88
CA ILE A 187 -12.93 5.78 17.78
C ILE A 187 -13.18 4.98 16.51
N PHE A 188 -13.78 5.62 15.51
CA PHE A 188 -14.17 4.98 14.25
C PHE A 188 -13.11 5.21 13.16
N VAL A 189 -11.94 4.59 13.33
CA VAL A 189 -10.86 4.54 12.33
C VAL A 189 -10.64 3.10 11.93
N ARG A 190 -10.62 2.83 10.63
CA ARG A 190 -10.30 1.50 10.09
C ARG A 190 -8.81 1.25 10.16
N VAL A 191 -8.42 -0.01 10.31
CA VAL A 191 -7.03 -0.47 10.22
C VAL A 191 -6.88 -1.25 8.92
N ALA A 192 -5.84 -0.97 8.16
CA ALA A 192 -5.49 -1.67 6.94
C ALA A 192 -4.14 -2.37 7.10
N ALA A 193 -4.03 -3.61 6.62
CA ALA A 193 -2.78 -4.35 6.56
C ALA A 193 -2.07 -4.08 5.21
N ASP A 194 -0.75 -3.92 5.24
CA ASP A 194 0.15 -3.85 4.07
C ASP A 194 1.30 -4.84 4.25
N GLU A 195 2.25 -4.56 5.15
CA GLU A 195 3.38 -5.44 5.41
C GLU A 195 2.96 -6.85 5.85
N SER A 196 1.78 -6.97 6.43
CA SER A 196 1.21 -8.23 6.92
C SER A 196 0.50 -9.07 5.85
N ILE A 197 0.40 -8.59 4.58
CA ILE A 197 -0.32 -9.28 3.49
C ILE A 197 0.51 -9.40 2.21
N ARG A 198 1.82 -9.59 2.34
CA ARG A 198 2.75 -9.66 1.20
C ARG A 198 2.76 -11.01 0.48
N LYS A 199 2.41 -12.10 1.16
CA LYS A 199 2.38 -13.45 0.62
C LYS A 199 0.96 -13.90 0.34
N ALA A 200 0.79 -14.85 -0.57
CA ALA A 200 -0.51 -15.33 -1.01
C ALA A 200 -1.40 -15.89 0.13
N SER A 201 -0.79 -16.41 1.20
CA SER A 201 -1.51 -16.95 2.37
C SER A 201 -1.85 -15.91 3.45
N ASP A 202 -1.16 -14.77 3.47
CA ASP A 202 -1.28 -13.78 4.55
C ASP A 202 -2.70 -13.20 4.72
N PRO A 203 -3.46 -12.88 3.65
CA PRO A 203 -4.82 -12.35 3.79
C PRO A 203 -5.74 -13.26 4.61
N TYR A 204 -5.57 -14.59 4.53
CA TYR A 204 -6.38 -15.54 5.32
C TYR A 204 -6.10 -15.42 6.81
N ARG A 205 -4.84 -15.16 7.20
CA ARG A 205 -4.46 -14.94 8.59
C ARG A 205 -5.08 -13.64 9.13
N VAL A 206 -4.98 -12.56 8.36
CA VAL A 206 -5.56 -11.26 8.72
C VAL A 206 -7.08 -11.38 8.91
N ALA A 207 -7.77 -12.03 7.95
CA ALA A 207 -9.21 -12.26 8.05
C ALA A 207 -9.58 -13.16 9.24
N GLY A 208 -8.77 -14.18 9.55
CA GLY A 208 -9.03 -15.14 10.62
C GLY A 208 -8.99 -14.54 12.02
N ILE A 209 -8.16 -13.53 12.25
CA ILE A 209 -8.06 -12.85 13.56
C ILE A 209 -8.80 -11.50 13.59
N GLN A 210 -9.51 -11.16 12.52
CA GLN A 210 -10.28 -9.92 12.39
C GLN A 210 -9.43 -8.65 12.63
N ALA A 211 -8.19 -8.66 12.13
CA ALA A 211 -7.28 -7.53 12.20
C ALA A 211 -7.70 -6.41 11.24
#